data_a5e80f7bb1b09aa3223da43b5c115bb4
#
_entry.id   a5e80f7bb1b09aa3223da43b5c115bb4
#
_cell.length_a   1.000
_cell.length_b   1.000
_cell.length_c   1.000
_cell.angle_alpha   90.00
_cell.angle_beta   90.00
_cell.angle_gamma   90.00
#
_symmetry.space_group_name_H-M   'P 1'
#
loop_
_entity.id
_entity.type
_entity.pdbx_description
1 polymer ?
#
loop_
_entity_poly.entity_id
_entity_poly.type
_entity_poly.pdbx_seq_one_letter_code
_entity_poly.pdbx_strand_id
1 'polypeptide(L)'
;MSKNSWNHWWPVLAVLGSVTSLGVGTSLAKQLFPLIGAQGTSALRVGFAALILVCIWRPWRWTLNRQQAFALLRFGLALGCMNLLFYMALRDIPFGLAVAIEFSGPLAVAIYYSRRAVDFVWLALAVAGLALILPIGHDSGLHLSPTGVACAVGAAVCWALYIVLGRRLGQIPSGQAVSLGLLCAALVVVPFGVAEAGVKLLSPSILLFGLMVAAISSALPYTLEMMALRRLPPATFGIALATEPAIAAFMGMLLLSEHLTLVQWAAIACIMGAAMGSAMTRPPSKAQAETAAKSAATAT
;
A
#
# COMPACT_ATOMS: atom_id res chain seq x y z
N MET A 1 -18.87 -25.79 -16.76
CA MET A 1 -18.58 -24.48 -16.13
C MET A 1 -18.24 -23.49 -17.23
N SER A 2 -19.11 -22.49 -17.45
CA SER A 2 -19.07 -21.63 -18.63
C SER A 2 -17.89 -20.65 -18.57
N LYS A 3 -17.25 -20.38 -19.73
CA LYS A 3 -16.18 -19.37 -19.90
C LYS A 3 -16.54 -17.98 -19.39
N ASN A 4 -17.82 -17.67 -19.16
CA ASN A 4 -18.30 -16.40 -18.64
C ASN A 4 -18.11 -16.22 -17.12
N SER A 5 -18.08 -17.28 -16.31
CA SER A 5 -17.92 -17.12 -14.85
C SER A 5 -16.47 -16.77 -14.48
N TRP A 6 -15.49 -17.27 -15.20
CA TRP A 6 -14.06 -16.95 -14.99
C TRP A 6 -13.75 -15.46 -15.22
N ASN A 7 -14.38 -14.84 -16.21
CA ASN A 7 -14.19 -13.41 -16.50
C ASN A 7 -14.72 -12.49 -15.40
N HIS A 8 -15.64 -12.98 -14.56
CA HIS A 8 -16.22 -12.20 -13.46
C HIS A 8 -15.33 -12.18 -12.22
N TRP A 9 -14.72 -13.31 -11.87
CA TRP A 9 -13.90 -13.44 -10.64
C TRP A 9 -12.43 -13.08 -10.84
N TRP A 10 -11.92 -13.15 -12.05
CA TRP A 10 -10.53 -12.85 -12.38
C TRP A 10 -10.01 -11.52 -11.79
N PRO A 11 -10.74 -10.38 -11.89
CA PRO A 11 -10.21 -9.12 -11.37
C PRO A 11 -10.11 -9.10 -9.83
N VAL A 12 -11.02 -9.79 -9.13
CA VAL A 12 -10.93 -9.93 -7.66
C VAL A 12 -9.74 -10.80 -7.29
N LEU A 13 -9.54 -11.90 -7.99
CA LEU A 13 -8.38 -12.78 -7.79
C LEU A 13 -7.07 -12.05 -8.10
N ALA A 14 -7.07 -11.11 -9.06
CA ALA A 14 -5.91 -10.29 -9.35
C ALA A 14 -5.55 -9.36 -8.17
N VAL A 15 -6.54 -8.75 -7.50
CA VAL A 15 -6.27 -7.94 -6.28
C VAL A 15 -5.76 -8.82 -5.15
N LEU A 16 -6.41 -9.94 -4.88
CA LEU A 16 -5.96 -10.86 -3.82
C LEU A 16 -4.56 -11.41 -4.12
N GLY A 17 -4.28 -11.74 -5.38
CA GLY A 17 -2.95 -12.15 -5.84
C GLY A 17 -1.91 -11.04 -5.68
N SER A 18 -2.29 -9.78 -5.96
CA SER A 18 -1.45 -8.61 -5.73
C SER A 18 -1.08 -8.48 -4.25
N VAL A 19 -2.08 -8.45 -3.37
CA VAL A 19 -1.89 -8.30 -1.92
C VAL A 19 -1.06 -9.47 -1.35
N THR A 20 -1.33 -10.69 -1.80
CA THR A 20 -0.55 -11.87 -1.40
C THR A 20 0.90 -11.76 -1.86
N SER A 21 1.12 -11.36 -3.12
CA SER A 21 2.47 -11.15 -3.67
C SER A 21 3.22 -10.05 -2.91
N LEU A 22 2.54 -8.94 -2.59
CA LEU A 22 3.08 -7.87 -1.76
C LEU A 22 3.48 -8.39 -0.38
N GLY A 23 2.59 -9.16 0.27
CA GLY A 23 2.83 -9.76 1.58
C GLY A 23 4.04 -10.71 1.58
N VAL A 24 4.12 -11.63 0.60
CA VAL A 24 5.28 -12.52 0.43
C VAL A 24 6.55 -11.72 0.18
N GLY A 25 6.52 -10.78 -0.77
CA GLY A 25 7.69 -9.99 -1.14
C GLY A 25 8.20 -9.10 0.01
N THR A 26 7.29 -8.53 0.81
CA THR A 26 7.67 -7.74 2.01
C THR A 26 8.23 -8.64 3.12
N SER A 27 7.67 -9.83 3.32
CA SER A 27 8.23 -10.80 4.27
C SER A 27 9.64 -11.26 3.87
N LEU A 28 9.87 -11.51 2.57
CA LEU A 28 11.20 -11.79 2.05
C LEU A 28 12.15 -10.60 2.22
N ALA A 29 11.65 -9.38 1.96
CA ALA A 29 12.42 -8.16 2.17
C ALA A 29 12.89 -8.02 3.63
N LYS A 30 12.04 -8.36 4.60
CA LYS A 30 12.38 -8.30 6.03
C LYS A 30 13.54 -9.24 6.39
N GLN A 31 13.75 -10.32 5.64
CA GLN A 31 14.90 -11.22 5.82
C GLN A 31 16.25 -10.57 5.45
N LEU A 32 16.24 -9.47 4.69
CA LEU A 32 17.46 -8.69 4.40
C LEU A 32 17.86 -7.74 5.54
N PHE A 33 16.98 -7.47 6.50
CA PHE A 33 17.24 -6.49 7.58
C PHE A 33 18.52 -6.79 8.38
N PRO A 34 18.85 -8.04 8.75
CA PRO A 34 20.09 -8.33 9.43
C PRO A 34 21.36 -8.04 8.62
N LEU A 35 21.25 -8.01 7.29
CA LEU A 35 22.40 -7.84 6.39
C LEU A 35 22.64 -6.37 6.02
N ILE A 36 21.58 -5.65 5.67
CA ILE A 36 21.65 -4.29 5.08
C ILE A 36 20.72 -3.27 5.78
N GLY A 37 20.07 -3.66 6.88
CA GLY A 37 19.13 -2.80 7.58
C GLY A 37 17.80 -2.60 6.86
N ALA A 38 16.89 -1.91 7.53
CA ALA A 38 15.55 -1.62 7.01
C ALA A 38 15.60 -0.59 5.87
N GLN A 39 16.40 0.47 6.02
CA GLN A 39 16.55 1.53 5.01
C GLN A 39 17.28 1.01 3.77
N GLY A 40 18.33 0.18 3.95
CA GLY A 40 19.03 -0.48 2.84
C GLY A 40 18.10 -1.38 2.03
N THR A 41 17.25 -2.15 2.71
CA THR A 41 16.25 -3.01 2.06
C THR A 41 15.21 -2.19 1.30
N SER A 42 14.70 -1.10 1.91
CA SER A 42 13.77 -0.18 1.25
C SER A 42 14.39 0.46 0.01
N ALA A 43 15.67 0.84 0.08
CA ALA A 43 16.40 1.42 -1.04
C ALA A 43 16.50 0.47 -2.24
N LEU A 44 16.87 -0.79 -2.01
CA LEU A 44 16.91 -1.81 -3.08
C LEU A 44 15.52 -2.06 -3.67
N ARG A 45 14.51 -2.22 -2.82
CA ARG A 45 13.14 -2.46 -3.28
C ARG A 45 12.63 -1.32 -4.14
N VAL A 46 12.69 -0.09 -3.64
CA VAL A 46 12.18 1.09 -4.35
C VAL A 46 13.03 1.41 -5.58
N GLY A 47 14.35 1.30 -5.46
CA GLY A 47 15.29 1.55 -6.55
C GLY A 47 15.08 0.59 -7.73
N PHE A 48 15.05 -0.73 -7.47
CA PHE A 48 14.79 -1.71 -8.53
C PHE A 48 13.36 -1.62 -9.07
N ALA A 49 12.36 -1.39 -8.22
CA ALA A 49 11.00 -1.17 -8.69
C ALA A 49 10.90 0.04 -9.62
N ALA A 50 11.57 1.15 -9.28
CA ALA A 50 11.66 2.32 -10.14
C ALA A 50 12.30 1.97 -11.50
N LEU A 51 13.42 1.25 -11.51
CA LEU A 51 14.10 0.83 -12.74
C LEU A 51 13.20 -0.07 -13.59
N ILE A 52 12.58 -1.09 -13.00
CA ILE A 52 11.68 -2.02 -13.71
C ILE A 52 10.53 -1.24 -14.35
N LEU A 53 9.84 -0.37 -13.58
CA LEU A 53 8.67 0.33 -14.09
C LEU A 53 9.03 1.44 -15.08
N VAL A 54 10.19 2.09 -14.95
CA VAL A 54 10.72 3.03 -15.94
C VAL A 54 11.01 2.32 -17.26
N CYS A 55 11.57 1.12 -17.25
CA CYS A 55 11.79 0.32 -18.45
C CYS A 55 10.47 -0.12 -19.11
N ILE A 56 9.48 -0.52 -18.33
CA ILE A 56 8.16 -0.97 -18.83
C ILE A 56 7.36 0.20 -19.42
N TRP A 57 7.19 1.27 -18.66
CA TRP A 57 6.29 2.37 -19.01
C TRP A 57 6.96 3.48 -19.84
N ARG A 58 8.29 3.49 -19.97
CA ARG A 58 9.08 4.38 -20.81
C ARG A 58 8.67 5.86 -20.66
N PRO A 59 8.74 6.44 -19.44
CA PRO A 59 8.21 7.77 -19.16
C PRO A 59 8.87 8.89 -19.94
N TRP A 60 10.07 8.68 -20.51
CA TRP A 60 10.76 9.65 -21.38
C TRP A 60 10.03 9.93 -22.71
N ARG A 61 9.02 9.14 -23.04
CA ARG A 61 8.15 9.38 -24.20
C ARG A 61 7.05 10.39 -23.92
N TRP A 62 6.92 10.82 -22.68
CA TRP A 62 5.89 11.76 -22.22
C TRP A 62 6.53 13.09 -21.86
N THR A 63 6.04 14.20 -22.46
CA THR A 63 6.50 15.56 -22.14
C THR A 63 5.74 16.08 -20.93
N LEU A 64 6.47 16.41 -19.87
CA LEU A 64 5.93 17.00 -18.65
C LEU A 64 6.01 18.52 -18.72
N ASN A 65 4.92 19.19 -18.37
CA ASN A 65 5.00 20.62 -18.08
C ASN A 65 5.51 20.85 -16.63
N ARG A 66 5.92 22.09 -16.32
CA ARG A 66 6.47 22.45 -15.00
C ARG A 66 5.52 22.10 -13.84
N GLN A 67 4.21 22.33 -14.03
CA GLN A 67 3.20 22.09 -13.01
C GLN A 67 3.03 20.60 -12.73
N GLN A 68 3.02 19.78 -13.78
CA GLN A 68 2.98 18.31 -13.69
C GLN A 68 4.24 17.75 -13.03
N ALA A 69 5.43 18.27 -13.39
CA ALA A 69 6.69 17.86 -12.79
C ALA A 69 6.71 18.14 -11.28
N PHE A 70 6.23 19.32 -10.84
CA PHE A 70 6.16 19.66 -9.42
C PHE A 70 5.11 18.83 -8.66
N ALA A 71 3.97 18.54 -9.29
CA ALA A 71 2.97 17.66 -8.70
C ALA A 71 3.51 16.22 -8.54
N LEU A 72 4.23 15.72 -9.56
CA LEU A 72 4.89 14.42 -9.55
C LEU A 72 5.99 14.33 -8.49
N LEU A 73 6.79 15.39 -8.33
CA LEU A 73 7.81 15.44 -7.29
C LEU A 73 7.19 15.30 -5.89
N ARG A 74 6.13 16.06 -5.58
CA ARG A 74 5.42 15.95 -4.30
C ARG A 74 4.83 14.58 -4.07
N PHE A 75 4.23 14.00 -5.10
CA PHE A 75 3.69 12.64 -5.07
C PHE A 75 4.78 11.61 -4.80
N GLY A 76 5.92 11.70 -5.49
CA GLY A 76 7.05 10.80 -5.29
C GLY A 76 7.74 10.99 -3.94
N LEU A 77 7.83 12.22 -3.42
CA LEU A 77 8.31 12.49 -2.05
C LEU A 77 7.42 11.81 -1.01
N ALA A 78 6.09 11.96 -1.12
CA ALA A 78 5.16 11.29 -0.22
C ALA A 78 5.30 9.77 -0.29
N LEU A 79 5.42 9.21 -1.50
CA LEU A 79 5.63 7.78 -1.74
C LEU A 79 6.97 7.29 -1.15
N GLY A 80 8.05 8.07 -1.31
CA GLY A 80 9.37 7.74 -0.77
C GLY A 80 9.39 7.74 0.75
N CYS A 81 8.86 8.81 1.37
CA CYS A 81 8.74 8.88 2.83
C CYS A 81 7.86 7.75 3.38
N MET A 82 6.73 7.45 2.73
CA MET A 82 5.86 6.34 3.09
C MET A 82 6.64 5.02 3.13
N ASN A 83 7.32 4.66 2.04
CA ASN A 83 8.09 3.42 1.97
C ASN A 83 9.21 3.36 3.01
N LEU A 84 9.95 4.45 3.21
CA LEU A 84 11.03 4.51 4.18
C LEU A 84 10.51 4.30 5.60
N LEU A 85 9.50 5.06 6.00
CA LEU A 85 8.90 4.98 7.33
C LEU A 85 8.24 3.62 7.58
N PHE A 86 7.58 3.05 6.58
CA PHE A 86 7.00 1.71 6.67
C PHE A 86 8.07 0.64 6.95
N TYR A 87 9.19 0.66 6.22
CA TYR A 87 10.28 -0.29 6.46
C TYR A 87 10.95 -0.07 7.81
N MET A 88 11.06 1.17 8.28
CA MET A 88 11.53 1.45 9.63
C MET A 88 10.55 0.90 10.69
N ALA A 89 9.24 1.01 10.45
CA ALA A 89 8.24 0.40 11.33
C ALA A 89 8.38 -1.13 11.38
N LEU A 90 8.57 -1.78 10.22
CA LEU A 90 8.74 -3.24 10.12
C LEU A 90 9.95 -3.79 10.89
N ARG A 91 10.94 -2.95 11.18
CA ARG A 91 12.07 -3.33 12.01
C ARG A 91 11.65 -3.60 13.46
N ASP A 92 10.70 -2.81 13.95
CA ASP A 92 10.41 -2.68 15.37
C ASP A 92 9.04 -3.27 15.78
N ILE A 93 8.12 -3.48 14.80
CA ILE A 93 6.77 -4.02 15.07
C ILE A 93 6.41 -5.13 14.08
N PRO A 94 5.49 -6.04 14.45
CA PRO A 94 5.01 -7.12 13.57
C PRO A 94 4.41 -6.60 12.27
N PHE A 95 4.63 -7.35 11.19
CA PHE A 95 4.25 -6.95 9.83
C PHE A 95 2.75 -6.64 9.70
N GLY A 96 1.87 -7.53 10.18
CA GLY A 96 0.44 -7.31 10.10
C GLY A 96 -0.04 -6.06 10.85
N LEU A 97 0.60 -5.71 11.99
CA LEU A 97 0.28 -4.49 12.73
C LEU A 97 0.78 -3.24 12.02
N ALA A 98 1.98 -3.28 11.44
CA ALA A 98 2.51 -2.17 10.65
C ALA A 98 1.56 -1.82 9.49
N VAL A 99 1.10 -2.84 8.73
CA VAL A 99 0.14 -2.66 7.63
C VAL A 99 -1.22 -2.16 8.15
N ALA A 100 -1.71 -2.70 9.28
CA ALA A 100 -2.98 -2.26 9.84
C ALA A 100 -2.96 -0.77 10.25
N ILE A 101 -1.88 -0.32 10.90
CA ILE A 101 -1.71 1.09 11.26
C ILE A 101 -1.61 1.95 10.00
N GLU A 102 -0.78 1.55 9.04
CA GLU A 102 -0.59 2.28 7.78
C GLU A 102 -1.90 2.41 7.00
N PHE A 103 -2.75 1.37 7.00
CA PHE A 103 -4.04 1.36 6.32
C PHE A 103 -5.04 2.41 6.86
N SER A 104 -4.82 2.94 8.06
CA SER A 104 -5.61 4.06 8.60
C SER A 104 -5.51 5.32 7.74
N GLY A 105 -4.42 5.51 6.98
CA GLY A 105 -4.23 6.64 6.08
C GLY A 105 -5.26 6.69 4.95
N PRO A 106 -5.36 5.66 4.09
CA PRO A 106 -6.41 5.55 3.07
C PRO A 106 -7.82 5.67 3.64
N LEU A 107 -8.07 5.08 4.80
CA LEU A 107 -9.36 5.14 5.48
C LEU A 107 -9.71 6.57 5.91
N ALA A 108 -8.77 7.32 6.49
CA ALA A 108 -8.94 8.72 6.85
C ALA A 108 -9.29 9.58 5.62
N VAL A 109 -8.59 9.36 4.50
CA VAL A 109 -8.91 10.02 3.22
C VAL A 109 -10.30 9.65 2.75
N ALA A 110 -10.69 8.38 2.86
CA ALA A 110 -12.01 7.91 2.45
C ALA A 110 -13.13 8.64 3.19
N ILE A 111 -13.00 8.74 4.52
CA ILE A 111 -13.97 9.38 5.41
C ILE A 111 -14.00 10.89 5.17
N TYR A 112 -12.84 11.53 5.02
CA TYR A 112 -12.75 12.98 4.77
C TYR A 112 -13.55 13.42 3.54
N TYR A 113 -13.54 12.59 2.46
CA TYR A 113 -14.26 12.90 1.23
C TYR A 113 -15.73 12.49 1.24
N SER A 114 -16.16 11.57 2.09
CA SER A 114 -17.56 11.11 2.13
C SER A 114 -18.43 11.91 3.11
N ARG A 115 -18.00 12.13 4.34
CA ARG A 115 -18.69 12.91 5.39
C ARG A 115 -20.14 12.49 5.69
N ARG A 116 -20.48 11.21 5.52
CA ARG A 116 -21.80 10.68 5.87
C ARG A 116 -21.82 10.26 7.34
N ALA A 117 -23.02 10.24 7.94
CA ALA A 117 -23.16 9.80 9.34
C ALA A 117 -22.60 8.37 9.54
N VAL A 118 -22.78 7.47 8.57
CA VAL A 118 -22.24 6.11 8.62
C VAL A 118 -20.71 6.06 8.60
N ASP A 119 -20.04 7.06 8.04
CA ASP A 119 -18.58 7.10 7.99
C ASP A 119 -17.97 7.32 9.38
N PHE A 120 -18.69 7.95 10.30
CA PHE A 120 -18.27 8.10 11.70
C PHE A 120 -18.28 6.76 12.43
N VAL A 121 -19.14 5.81 12.04
CA VAL A 121 -19.11 4.43 12.59
C VAL A 121 -17.82 3.73 12.16
N TRP A 122 -17.45 3.86 10.89
CA TRP A 122 -16.21 3.28 10.36
C TRP A 122 -14.97 3.96 10.97
N LEU A 123 -15.03 5.27 11.18
CA LEU A 123 -13.97 5.99 11.88
C LEU A 123 -13.82 5.51 13.34
N ALA A 124 -14.92 5.39 14.07
CA ALA A 124 -14.91 4.91 15.45
C ALA A 124 -14.33 3.48 15.54
N LEU A 125 -14.70 2.61 14.59
CA LEU A 125 -14.17 1.25 14.51
C LEU A 125 -12.66 1.22 14.22
N ALA A 126 -12.18 2.09 13.32
CA ALA A 126 -10.75 2.21 13.04
C ALA A 126 -9.97 2.76 14.24
N VAL A 127 -10.50 3.78 14.90
CA VAL A 127 -9.89 4.34 16.11
C VAL A 127 -9.86 3.32 17.24
N ALA A 128 -10.93 2.52 17.42
CA ALA A 128 -10.95 1.42 18.38
C ALA A 128 -9.86 0.37 18.04
N GLY A 129 -9.72 -0.02 16.77
CA GLY A 129 -8.65 -0.91 16.33
C GLY A 129 -7.25 -0.35 16.61
N LEU A 130 -7.02 0.91 16.31
CA LEU A 130 -5.75 1.58 16.63
C LEU A 130 -5.50 1.67 18.15
N ALA A 131 -6.53 1.98 18.93
CA ALA A 131 -6.44 2.04 20.40
C ALA A 131 -6.09 0.68 21.02
N LEU A 132 -6.56 -0.43 20.44
CA LEU A 132 -6.19 -1.79 20.87
C LEU A 132 -4.71 -2.12 20.59
N ILE A 133 -4.09 -1.47 19.58
CA ILE A 133 -2.66 -1.67 19.26
C ILE A 133 -1.78 -0.84 20.19
N LEU A 134 -2.23 0.36 20.59
CA LEU A 134 -1.45 1.26 21.43
C LEU A 134 -1.37 0.71 22.86
N PRO A 135 -0.18 0.77 23.52
CA PRO A 135 -0.01 0.29 24.90
C PRO A 135 -0.57 1.31 25.91
N ILE A 136 -1.87 1.66 25.79
CA ILE A 136 -2.53 2.59 26.69
C ILE A 136 -3.08 1.81 27.88
N GLY A 137 -2.29 1.72 28.94
CA GLY A 137 -2.78 1.37 30.28
C GLY A 137 -3.07 -0.13 30.56
N HIS A 138 -2.64 -1.04 29.72
CA HIS A 138 -2.74 -2.48 30.01
C HIS A 138 -1.36 -3.12 29.98
N ASP A 139 -1.02 -3.84 31.03
CA ASP A 139 0.13 -4.77 31.10
C ASP A 139 -0.12 -5.98 30.18
N SER A 140 -0.34 -5.72 28.90
CA SER A 140 -0.63 -6.77 27.90
C SER A 140 0.61 -7.53 27.45
N GLY A 141 1.74 -7.41 28.15
CA GLY A 141 2.98 -8.15 27.84
C GLY A 141 3.62 -7.79 26.48
N LEU A 142 3.04 -6.85 25.77
CA LEU A 142 3.41 -6.42 24.42
C LEU A 142 4.03 -5.03 24.47
N HIS A 143 5.35 -5.00 24.66
CA HIS A 143 6.11 -3.78 24.48
C HIS A 143 6.30 -3.51 22.97
N LEU A 144 5.29 -2.96 22.33
CA LEU A 144 5.48 -2.41 20.98
C LEU A 144 6.42 -1.21 21.08
N SER A 145 7.41 -1.18 20.22
CA SER A 145 8.34 -0.07 20.13
C SER A 145 7.59 1.22 19.77
N PRO A 146 7.63 2.29 20.61
CA PRO A 146 6.98 3.55 20.28
C PRO A 146 7.50 4.16 18.97
N THR A 147 8.79 3.94 18.66
CA THR A 147 9.41 4.38 17.40
C THR A 147 8.82 3.65 16.20
N GLY A 148 8.61 2.33 16.30
CA GLY A 148 7.96 1.55 15.26
C GLY A 148 6.53 2.00 14.98
N VAL A 149 5.74 2.24 16.05
CA VAL A 149 4.37 2.77 15.92
C VAL A 149 4.38 4.17 15.31
N ALA A 150 5.27 5.07 15.76
CA ALA A 150 5.39 6.42 15.21
C ALA A 150 5.75 6.39 13.72
N CYS A 151 6.66 5.50 13.31
CA CYS A 151 7.01 5.29 11.90
C CYS A 151 5.79 4.78 11.09
N ALA A 152 5.02 3.82 11.61
CA ALA A 152 3.82 3.31 10.94
C ALA A 152 2.73 4.39 10.78
N VAL A 153 2.51 5.23 11.81
CA VAL A 153 1.60 6.38 11.73
C VAL A 153 2.11 7.41 10.72
N GLY A 154 3.41 7.69 10.72
CA GLY A 154 4.04 8.56 9.72
C GLY A 154 3.84 8.02 8.28
N ALA A 155 3.99 6.71 8.08
CA ALA A 155 3.71 6.05 6.82
C ALA A 155 2.23 6.20 6.42
N ALA A 156 1.28 6.04 7.37
CA ALA A 156 -0.15 6.24 7.14
C ALA A 156 -0.46 7.68 6.66
N VAL A 157 0.14 8.69 7.30
CA VAL A 157 0.01 10.10 6.88
C VAL A 157 0.56 10.30 5.46
N CYS A 158 1.74 9.73 5.17
CA CYS A 158 2.34 9.80 3.84
C CYS A 158 1.48 9.08 2.80
N TRP A 159 0.83 7.96 3.14
CA TRP A 159 -0.09 7.27 2.24
C TRP A 159 -1.34 8.12 1.97
N ALA A 160 -1.90 8.75 3.00
CA ALA A 160 -2.99 9.71 2.81
C ALA A 160 -2.61 10.85 1.85
N LEU A 161 -1.43 11.44 2.04
CA LEU A 161 -0.88 12.47 1.15
C LEU A 161 -0.68 11.95 -0.27
N TYR A 162 -0.09 10.75 -0.42
CA TYR A 162 0.08 10.08 -1.71
C TYR A 162 -1.25 9.96 -2.47
N ILE A 163 -2.33 9.53 -1.80
CA ILE A 163 -3.66 9.40 -2.41
C ILE A 163 -4.21 10.77 -2.84
N VAL A 164 -4.09 11.79 -1.98
CA VAL A 164 -4.58 13.14 -2.26
C VAL A 164 -3.81 13.79 -3.41
N LEU A 165 -2.47 13.65 -3.40
CA LEU A 165 -1.60 14.18 -4.46
C LEU A 165 -1.78 13.41 -5.77
N GLY A 166 -1.94 12.09 -5.71
CA GLY A 166 -2.18 11.24 -6.87
C GLY A 166 -3.44 11.63 -7.66
N ARG A 167 -4.49 12.09 -6.98
CA ARG A 167 -5.69 12.62 -7.65
C ARG A 167 -5.42 13.82 -8.55
N ARG A 168 -4.41 14.63 -8.25
CA ARG A 168 -4.01 15.79 -9.05
C ARG A 168 -3.22 15.41 -10.30
N LEU A 169 -2.78 14.17 -10.40
CA LEU A 169 -2.04 13.63 -11.55
C LEU A 169 -2.94 13.00 -12.62
N GLY A 170 -4.26 13.19 -12.53
CA GLY A 170 -5.26 12.52 -13.39
C GLY A 170 -5.10 12.75 -14.90
N GLN A 171 -4.33 13.75 -15.31
CA GLN A 171 -4.01 14.01 -16.73
C GLN A 171 -2.77 13.24 -17.21
N ILE A 172 -2.00 12.64 -16.28
CA ILE A 172 -0.82 11.84 -16.62
C ILE A 172 -1.26 10.38 -16.68
N PRO A 173 -0.91 9.63 -17.73
CA PRO A 173 -1.20 8.21 -17.77
C PRO A 173 -0.64 7.50 -16.54
N SER A 174 -1.43 6.63 -15.93
CA SER A 174 -1.13 6.06 -14.61
C SER A 174 0.20 5.32 -14.56
N GLY A 175 0.61 4.64 -15.65
CA GLY A 175 1.91 3.98 -15.71
C GLY A 175 3.09 4.96 -15.65
N GLN A 176 3.01 6.09 -16.36
CA GLN A 176 4.02 7.14 -16.30
C GLN A 176 4.03 7.83 -14.93
N ALA A 177 2.85 8.10 -14.34
CA ALA A 177 2.75 8.71 -13.02
C ALA A 177 3.40 7.83 -11.95
N VAL A 178 3.15 6.51 -11.97
CA VAL A 178 3.72 5.57 -11.00
C VAL A 178 5.22 5.39 -11.22
N SER A 179 5.70 5.22 -12.47
CA SER A 179 7.12 5.03 -12.74
C SER A 179 7.97 6.26 -12.38
N LEU A 180 7.50 7.46 -12.72
CA LEU A 180 8.18 8.70 -12.33
C LEU A 180 8.05 8.99 -10.85
N GLY A 181 6.90 8.67 -10.24
CA GLY A 181 6.70 8.77 -8.80
C GLY A 181 7.66 7.88 -8.03
N LEU A 182 7.85 6.63 -8.46
CA LEU A 182 8.84 5.73 -7.86
C LEU A 182 10.28 6.18 -8.10
N LEU A 183 10.58 6.78 -9.24
CA LEU A 183 11.90 7.36 -9.47
C LEU A 183 12.17 8.52 -8.49
N CYS A 184 11.20 9.41 -8.28
CA CYS A 184 11.31 10.46 -7.26
C CYS A 184 11.38 9.87 -5.83
N ALA A 185 10.63 8.80 -5.55
CA ALA A 185 10.72 8.09 -4.27
C ALA A 185 12.10 7.47 -4.06
N ALA A 186 12.71 6.90 -5.10
CA ALA A 186 14.07 6.36 -5.03
C ALA A 186 15.10 7.43 -4.67
N LEU A 187 14.95 8.67 -5.18
CA LEU A 187 15.82 9.80 -4.82
C LEU A 187 15.75 10.14 -3.32
N VAL A 188 14.62 9.84 -2.67
CA VAL A 188 14.49 9.99 -1.20
C VAL A 188 15.09 8.80 -0.48
N VAL A 189 14.70 7.58 -0.87
CA VAL A 189 14.97 6.37 -0.08
C VAL A 189 16.41 5.87 -0.25
N VAL A 190 16.97 5.96 -1.47
CA VAL A 190 18.31 5.43 -1.77
C VAL A 190 19.42 6.09 -0.95
N PRO A 191 19.45 7.42 -0.75
CA PRO A 191 20.48 8.04 0.09
C PRO A 191 20.50 7.49 1.53
N PHE A 192 19.32 7.29 2.14
CA PHE A 192 19.23 6.71 3.48
C PHE A 192 19.71 5.25 3.50
N GLY A 193 19.33 4.47 2.49
CA GLY A 193 19.80 3.09 2.37
C GLY A 193 21.31 2.98 2.17
N VAL A 194 21.90 3.87 1.37
CA VAL A 194 23.35 3.94 1.18
C VAL A 194 24.04 4.37 2.48
N ALA A 195 23.45 5.29 3.22
CA ALA A 195 24.00 5.72 4.51
C ALA A 195 23.98 4.60 5.56
N GLU A 196 22.93 3.74 5.58
CA GLU A 196 22.81 2.63 6.52
C GLU A 196 23.68 1.42 6.11
N ALA A 197 23.61 0.99 4.86
CA ALA A 197 24.19 -0.28 4.41
C ALA A 197 25.54 -0.14 3.68
N GLY A 198 25.86 1.06 3.18
CA GLY A 198 27.12 1.34 2.50
C GLY A 198 27.40 0.41 1.33
N VAL A 199 28.65 -0.04 1.23
CA VAL A 199 29.11 -0.93 0.15
C VAL A 199 28.45 -2.31 0.13
N LYS A 200 27.81 -2.74 1.24
CA LYS A 200 27.11 -4.02 1.29
C LYS A 200 25.99 -4.11 0.26
N LEU A 201 25.37 -2.97 -0.11
CA LEU A 201 24.34 -2.91 -1.15
C LEU A 201 24.84 -3.39 -2.51
N LEU A 202 26.14 -3.32 -2.77
CA LEU A 202 26.74 -3.71 -4.07
C LEU A 202 27.07 -5.19 -4.15
N SER A 203 26.85 -5.97 -3.09
CA SER A 203 27.06 -7.42 -3.12
C SER A 203 26.13 -8.07 -4.16
N PRO A 204 26.67 -8.91 -5.09
CA PRO A 204 25.86 -9.54 -6.14
C PRO A 204 24.68 -10.34 -5.61
N SER A 205 24.84 -11.05 -4.49
CA SER A 205 23.77 -11.82 -3.85
C SER A 205 22.66 -10.92 -3.31
N ILE A 206 23.02 -9.80 -2.69
CA ILE A 206 22.06 -8.82 -2.15
C ILE A 206 21.34 -8.09 -3.28
N LEU A 207 22.03 -7.72 -4.36
CA LEU A 207 21.42 -7.12 -5.54
C LEU A 207 20.43 -8.07 -6.20
N LEU A 208 20.80 -9.33 -6.39
CA LEU A 208 19.90 -10.33 -6.98
C LEU A 208 18.66 -10.58 -6.12
N PHE A 209 18.85 -10.73 -4.80
CA PHE A 209 17.74 -10.90 -3.88
C PHE A 209 16.87 -9.65 -3.81
N GLY A 210 17.46 -8.45 -3.79
CA GLY A 210 16.75 -7.18 -3.83
C GLY A 210 15.93 -6.99 -5.11
N LEU A 211 16.47 -7.42 -6.26
CA LEU A 211 15.75 -7.41 -7.53
C LEU A 211 14.54 -8.36 -7.50
N MET A 212 14.71 -9.57 -6.96
CA MET A 212 13.62 -10.53 -6.78
C MET A 212 12.53 -9.96 -5.86
N VAL A 213 12.92 -9.40 -4.73
CA VAL A 213 12.00 -8.72 -3.79
C VAL A 213 11.24 -7.60 -4.50
N ALA A 214 11.93 -6.74 -5.25
CA ALA A 214 11.29 -5.63 -5.98
C ALA A 214 10.29 -6.12 -7.03
N ALA A 215 10.61 -7.21 -7.73
CA ALA A 215 9.70 -7.82 -8.70
C ALA A 215 8.42 -8.35 -8.03
N ILE A 216 8.56 -9.10 -6.92
CA ILE A 216 7.44 -9.75 -6.22
C ILE A 216 6.63 -8.73 -5.40
N SER A 217 7.28 -7.78 -4.71
CA SER A 217 6.59 -6.82 -3.83
C SER A 217 6.15 -5.52 -4.51
N SER A 218 6.54 -5.30 -5.77
CA SER A 218 6.20 -4.04 -6.44
C SER A 218 5.76 -4.25 -7.89
N ALA A 219 6.59 -4.81 -8.77
CA ALA A 219 6.27 -4.89 -10.19
C ALA A 219 5.05 -5.77 -10.46
N LEU A 220 4.98 -6.94 -9.84
CA LEU A 220 3.84 -7.87 -9.99
C LEU A 220 2.56 -7.30 -9.33
N PRO A 221 2.56 -6.85 -8.07
CA PRO A 221 1.39 -6.24 -7.44
C PRO A 221 0.82 -5.07 -8.24
N TYR A 222 1.63 -4.10 -8.58
CA TYR A 222 1.16 -2.93 -9.36
C TYR A 222 0.55 -3.33 -10.70
N THR A 223 1.11 -4.34 -11.36
CA THR A 223 0.56 -4.83 -12.64
C THR A 223 -0.83 -5.45 -12.44
N LEU A 224 -0.97 -6.32 -11.42
CA LEU A 224 -2.25 -6.97 -11.10
C LEU A 224 -3.30 -5.97 -10.65
N GLU A 225 -2.94 -5.00 -9.80
CA GLU A 225 -3.84 -3.94 -9.34
C GLU A 225 -4.32 -3.05 -10.50
N MET A 226 -3.42 -2.66 -11.40
CA MET A 226 -3.78 -1.87 -12.58
C MET A 226 -4.73 -2.61 -13.51
N MET A 227 -4.55 -3.93 -13.66
CA MET A 227 -5.46 -4.76 -14.45
C MET A 227 -6.84 -4.88 -13.78
N ALA A 228 -6.88 -5.04 -12.46
CA ALA A 228 -8.09 -5.15 -11.67
C ALA A 228 -8.86 -3.81 -11.61
N LEU A 229 -8.16 -2.70 -11.37
CA LEU A 229 -8.73 -1.36 -11.23
C LEU A 229 -9.50 -0.91 -12.48
N ARG A 230 -9.12 -1.39 -13.66
CA ARG A 230 -9.82 -1.12 -14.93
C ARG A 230 -11.12 -1.89 -15.09
N ARG A 231 -11.34 -2.92 -14.28
CA ARG A 231 -12.46 -3.87 -14.44
C ARG A 231 -13.39 -3.94 -13.24
N LEU A 232 -12.91 -3.58 -12.05
CA LEU A 232 -13.68 -3.63 -10.81
C LEU A 232 -14.33 -2.29 -10.49
N PRO A 233 -15.55 -2.31 -9.94
CA PRO A 233 -16.11 -1.15 -9.27
C PRO A 233 -15.18 -0.71 -8.11
N PRO A 234 -15.02 0.60 -7.87
CA PRO A 234 -14.12 1.09 -6.80
C PRO A 234 -14.41 0.54 -5.41
N ALA A 235 -15.70 0.26 -5.11
CA ALA A 235 -16.08 -0.36 -3.84
C ALA A 235 -15.54 -1.78 -3.73
N THR A 236 -15.73 -2.62 -4.76
CA THR A 236 -15.25 -4.01 -4.78
C THR A 236 -13.71 -4.07 -4.70
N PHE A 237 -13.03 -3.18 -5.42
CA PHE A 237 -11.58 -3.04 -5.34
C PHE A 237 -11.12 -2.67 -3.92
N GLY A 238 -11.77 -1.68 -3.29
CA GLY A 238 -11.46 -1.25 -1.93
C GLY A 238 -11.72 -2.34 -0.88
N ILE A 239 -12.78 -3.15 -1.04
CA ILE A 239 -13.06 -4.28 -0.15
C ILE A 239 -11.96 -5.34 -0.29
N ALA A 240 -11.58 -5.69 -1.52
CA ALA A 240 -10.53 -6.67 -1.75
C ALA A 240 -9.17 -6.17 -1.21
N LEU A 241 -8.85 -4.89 -1.39
CA LEU A 241 -7.63 -4.29 -0.85
C LEU A 241 -7.63 -4.24 0.69
N ALA A 242 -8.80 -4.07 1.31
CA ALA A 242 -8.94 -4.05 2.77
C ALA A 242 -8.58 -5.39 3.45
N THR A 243 -8.37 -6.46 2.69
CA THR A 243 -7.84 -7.74 3.22
C THR A 243 -6.32 -7.70 3.46
N GLU A 244 -5.63 -6.65 3.01
CA GLU A 244 -4.17 -6.53 3.07
C GLU A 244 -3.60 -6.72 4.50
N PRO A 245 -4.14 -6.10 5.57
CA PRO A 245 -3.61 -6.30 6.91
C PRO A 245 -3.69 -7.75 7.40
N ALA A 246 -4.77 -8.48 7.05
CA ALA A 246 -4.89 -9.88 7.43
C ALA A 246 -3.91 -10.77 6.65
N ILE A 247 -3.75 -10.53 5.35
CA ILE A 247 -2.79 -11.26 4.52
C ILE A 247 -1.37 -10.96 5.00
N ALA A 248 -1.04 -9.71 5.33
CA ALA A 248 0.24 -9.33 5.91
C ALA A 248 0.50 -10.03 7.25
N ALA A 249 -0.50 -10.07 8.15
CA ALA A 249 -0.40 -10.77 9.42
C ALA A 249 -0.18 -12.28 9.22
N PHE A 250 -0.91 -12.89 8.29
CA PHE A 250 -0.76 -14.30 7.96
C PHE A 250 0.62 -14.60 7.34
N MET A 251 1.12 -13.75 6.45
CA MET A 251 2.47 -13.89 5.86
C MET A 251 3.56 -13.65 6.91
N GLY A 252 3.37 -12.70 7.84
CA GLY A 252 4.27 -12.48 8.98
C GLY A 252 4.35 -13.72 9.88
N MET A 253 3.22 -14.34 10.17
CA MET A 253 3.17 -15.58 10.94
C MET A 253 3.86 -16.74 10.20
N LEU A 254 3.58 -16.91 8.90
CA LEU A 254 4.06 -18.06 8.12
C LEU A 254 5.55 -17.94 7.76
N LEU A 255 6.02 -16.76 7.36
CA LEU A 255 7.36 -16.55 6.78
C LEU A 255 8.35 -15.90 7.75
N LEU A 256 7.86 -15.23 8.79
CA LEU A 256 8.69 -14.51 9.75
C LEU A 256 8.57 -15.06 11.18
N SER A 257 7.75 -16.11 11.37
CA SER A 257 7.47 -16.69 12.69
C SER A 257 6.94 -15.65 13.71
N GLU A 258 6.23 -14.63 13.23
CA GLU A 258 5.62 -13.63 14.08
C GLU A 258 4.36 -14.20 14.74
N HIS A 259 4.22 -13.99 16.05
CA HIS A 259 3.03 -14.42 16.80
C HIS A 259 2.23 -13.19 17.21
N LEU A 260 1.00 -13.12 16.76
CA LEU A 260 0.06 -12.07 17.14
C LEU A 260 -0.86 -12.57 18.25
N THR A 261 -1.09 -11.71 19.23
CA THR A 261 -2.07 -11.96 20.30
C THR A 261 -3.50 -11.83 19.78
N LEU A 262 -4.46 -12.34 20.52
CA LEU A 262 -5.89 -12.19 20.20
C LEU A 262 -6.30 -10.71 20.10
N VAL A 263 -5.74 -9.85 20.96
CA VAL A 263 -5.99 -8.40 20.92
C VAL A 263 -5.50 -7.78 19.59
N GLN A 264 -4.32 -8.19 19.11
CA GLN A 264 -3.78 -7.72 17.84
C GLN A 264 -4.63 -8.21 16.66
N TRP A 265 -5.11 -9.45 16.69
CA TRP A 265 -6.04 -9.96 15.69
C TRP A 265 -7.38 -9.21 15.71
N ALA A 266 -7.90 -8.89 16.90
CA ALA A 266 -9.10 -8.05 17.04
C ALA A 266 -8.88 -6.64 16.48
N ALA A 267 -7.73 -6.04 16.73
CA ALA A 267 -7.37 -4.72 16.17
C ALA A 267 -7.31 -4.75 14.63
N ILE A 268 -6.67 -5.75 14.05
CA ILE A 268 -6.62 -5.95 12.59
C ILE A 268 -8.06 -6.11 12.03
N ALA A 269 -8.88 -6.93 12.67
CA ALA A 269 -10.27 -7.14 12.27
C ALA A 269 -11.11 -5.85 12.33
N CYS A 270 -10.92 -5.00 13.35
CA CYS A 270 -11.57 -3.70 13.44
C CYS A 270 -11.18 -2.79 12.29
N ILE A 271 -9.88 -2.68 11.97
CA ILE A 271 -9.36 -1.82 10.90
C ILE A 271 -9.86 -2.32 9.53
N MET A 272 -9.81 -3.64 9.30
CA MET A 272 -10.35 -4.25 8.09
C MET A 272 -11.85 -4.01 7.95
N GLY A 273 -12.61 -4.23 9.03
CA GLY A 273 -14.05 -3.99 9.08
C GLY A 273 -14.40 -2.53 8.77
N ALA A 274 -13.63 -1.58 9.31
CA ALA A 274 -13.77 -0.16 9.01
C ALA A 274 -13.51 0.15 7.53
N ALA A 275 -12.44 -0.41 6.96
CA ALA A 275 -12.07 -0.20 5.56
C ALA A 275 -13.10 -0.83 4.60
N MET A 276 -13.53 -2.06 4.85
CA MET A 276 -14.55 -2.76 4.07
C MET A 276 -15.89 -2.03 4.15
N GLY A 277 -16.34 -1.67 5.37
CA GLY A 277 -17.58 -0.94 5.59
C GLY A 277 -17.58 0.43 4.90
N SER A 278 -16.48 1.17 5.00
CA SER A 278 -16.31 2.44 4.28
C SER A 278 -16.37 2.26 2.75
N ALA A 279 -15.79 1.18 2.21
CA ALA A 279 -15.84 0.88 0.79
C ALA A 279 -17.26 0.51 0.32
N MET A 280 -18.01 -0.27 1.12
CA MET A 280 -19.37 -0.71 0.81
C MET A 280 -20.39 0.44 0.85
N THR A 281 -20.21 1.40 1.75
CA THR A 281 -21.15 2.52 1.96
C THR A 281 -20.86 3.71 1.06
N ARG A 282 -19.82 3.69 0.23
CA ARG A 282 -19.52 4.77 -0.72
C ARG A 282 -20.61 4.92 -1.78
N PRO A 283 -21.06 6.17 -2.06
CA PRO A 283 -21.94 6.41 -3.19
C PRO A 283 -21.21 6.12 -4.50
N PRO A 284 -21.94 5.67 -5.53
CA PRO A 284 -21.36 5.53 -6.86
C PRO A 284 -20.77 6.88 -7.32
N SER A 285 -19.64 6.83 -8.02
CA SER A 285 -19.04 8.05 -8.58
C SER A 285 -19.98 8.67 -9.61
N LYS A 286 -19.86 10.00 -9.86
CA LYS A 286 -20.69 10.69 -10.88
C LYS A 286 -20.61 9.98 -12.24
N ALA A 287 -19.43 9.51 -12.64
CA ALA A 287 -19.25 8.75 -13.88
C ALA A 287 -20.01 7.41 -13.89
N GLN A 288 -20.07 6.72 -12.75
CA GLN A 288 -20.83 5.47 -12.60
C GLN A 288 -22.35 5.73 -12.60
N ALA A 289 -22.79 6.81 -11.95
CA ALA A 289 -24.18 7.22 -11.95
C ALA A 289 -24.65 7.60 -13.36
N GLU A 290 -23.84 8.33 -14.15
CA GLU A 290 -24.12 8.68 -15.53
C GLU A 290 -24.14 7.44 -16.45
N THR A 291 -23.24 6.49 -16.24
CA THR A 291 -23.22 5.24 -17.02
C THR A 291 -24.43 4.38 -16.70
N ALA A 292 -24.83 4.29 -15.42
CA ALA A 292 -26.04 3.58 -15.01
C ALA A 292 -27.31 4.25 -15.55
N ALA A 293 -27.38 5.58 -15.55
CA ALA A 293 -28.49 6.32 -16.12
C ALA A 293 -28.58 6.13 -17.63
N LYS A 294 -27.46 6.14 -18.37
CA LYS A 294 -27.46 5.85 -19.82
C LYS A 294 -27.87 4.42 -20.13
N SER A 295 -27.43 3.44 -19.35
CA SER A 295 -27.80 2.03 -19.50
C SER A 295 -29.30 1.81 -19.24
N ALA A 296 -29.86 2.50 -18.25
CA ALA A 296 -31.32 2.45 -18.00
C ALA A 296 -32.13 3.08 -19.13
N ALA A 297 -31.65 4.19 -19.71
CA ALA A 297 -32.32 4.88 -20.83
C ALA A 297 -32.26 4.10 -22.16
N THR A 298 -31.32 3.15 -22.32
CA THR A 298 -31.23 2.29 -23.52
C THR A 298 -32.00 0.97 -23.36
N ALA A 299 -32.51 0.66 -22.16
CA ALA A 299 -33.27 -0.55 -21.86
C ALA A 299 -34.81 -0.31 -21.89
N THR A 300 -35.22 0.93 -22.02
CA THR A 300 -36.61 1.38 -22.29
C THR A 300 -36.81 1.69 -23.77
#